data_8d9033edf31bc2e8a80bd1edba3f72fd
#
_entry.id   8d9033edf31bc2e8a80bd1edba3f72fd
#
_cell.length_a   1.000
_cell.length_b   1.000
_cell.length_c   1.000
_cell.angle_alpha   90.00
_cell.angle_beta   90.00
_cell.angle_gamma   90.00
#
_symmetry.space_group_name_H-M   'P 1'
#
loop_
_entity.id
_entity.type
_entity.pdbx_description
1 polymer ?
#
loop_
_entity_poly.entity_id
_entity_poly.type
_entity_poly.pdbx_seq_one_letter_code
_entity_poly.pdbx_strand_id
1 'polypeptide(L)'
;MNGAQIMDPLHYIPLLDIGPGSQPEDDATLEYISMPQGMHTHSLPQLPEPEALDAAPGARQALGEILARLHARCTGDTPPLLDLRAYSENDRRLLDQLLGEGEVSARIGGAAGVRIQESIFAGVWRVFGVGRDHIEVAPAPSLLSHAARIDAAADALTPTLPLPAGVMNAPAILTELQDRTGNWQPGSSAHVINLSLLPLSEQDMPFLDACLGEGAVLVLARGYGNCRISNTRVPNCWRVRYFNSQDALILDTIEVTDLPEVVLAAPEDLTDSLERFADIIQWFEDECAEVGT
;
A
#
# COMPACT_ATOMS: atom_id res chain seq x y z
N MET A 1 -51.49 58.90 -37.54
CA MET A 1 -50.81 57.82 -38.25
C MET A 1 -49.76 57.23 -37.31
N ASN A 2 -49.93 56.00 -36.95
CA ASN A 2 -49.28 55.29 -35.84
C ASN A 2 -47.84 54.95 -36.14
N GLY A 3 -46.91 55.45 -35.29
CA GLY A 3 -45.56 54.92 -35.18
C GLY A 3 -45.54 53.87 -34.12
N ALA A 4 -45.28 52.61 -34.52
CA ALA A 4 -45.06 51.47 -33.60
C ALA A 4 -43.66 51.59 -32.97
N GLN A 5 -43.65 51.77 -31.64
CA GLN A 5 -42.41 51.62 -30.86
C GLN A 5 -42.10 50.13 -30.72
N ILE A 6 -40.92 49.77 -31.23
CA ILE A 6 -40.32 48.44 -30.99
C ILE A 6 -39.75 48.46 -29.58
N MET A 7 -40.35 47.65 -28.69
CA MET A 7 -39.86 47.42 -27.32
C MET A 7 -38.65 46.45 -27.37
N ASP A 8 -37.53 46.93 -26.85
CA ASP A 8 -36.29 46.17 -26.63
C ASP A 8 -36.47 45.15 -25.48
N PRO A 9 -36.19 43.83 -25.67
CA PRO A 9 -36.49 42.82 -24.69
C PRO A 9 -35.38 42.61 -23.62
N LEU A 10 -34.45 43.55 -23.45
CA LEU A 10 -33.28 43.39 -22.58
C LEU A 10 -33.35 44.08 -21.21
N HIS A 11 -34.51 44.49 -20.73
CA HIS A 11 -34.63 45.17 -19.46
C HIS A 11 -35.58 44.48 -18.48
N TYR A 12 -35.16 43.31 -17.97
CA TYR A 12 -35.60 42.86 -16.65
C TYR A 12 -34.68 41.73 -16.12
N ILE A 13 -33.50 42.11 -15.63
CA ILE A 13 -32.76 41.29 -14.67
C ILE A 13 -33.10 41.87 -13.30
N PRO A 14 -33.84 41.18 -12.43
CA PRO A 14 -34.04 41.66 -11.06
C PRO A 14 -32.69 41.58 -10.35
N LEU A 15 -32.11 42.73 -10.01
CA LEU A 15 -31.02 42.84 -9.05
C LEU A 15 -31.56 42.36 -7.71
N LEU A 16 -31.20 41.15 -7.32
CA LEU A 16 -31.31 40.70 -5.95
C LEU A 16 -30.35 41.54 -5.10
N ASP A 17 -30.93 42.33 -4.21
CA ASP A 17 -30.23 43.13 -3.23
C ASP A 17 -29.51 42.18 -2.25
N ILE A 18 -28.23 41.87 -2.53
CA ILE A 18 -27.35 41.11 -1.64
C ILE A 18 -26.74 42.13 -0.70
N GLY A 19 -27.48 42.55 0.34
CA GLY A 19 -26.97 43.36 1.44
C GLY A 19 -26.36 42.46 2.55
N PRO A 20 -25.45 42.99 3.38
CA PRO A 20 -24.96 42.26 4.54
C PRO A 20 -26.08 42.11 5.56
N GLY A 21 -26.67 40.89 5.66
CA GLY A 21 -27.79 40.58 6.55
C GLY A 21 -28.84 39.66 5.97
N SER A 22 -28.77 39.26 4.69
CA SER A 22 -29.74 38.35 4.06
C SER A 22 -29.31 36.86 4.18
N GLN A 23 -28.88 36.43 5.32
CA GLN A 23 -28.97 35.01 5.68
C GLN A 23 -30.31 34.81 6.40
N PRO A 24 -31.18 33.89 5.95
CA PRO A 24 -32.32 33.50 6.74
C PRO A 24 -31.81 32.93 8.08
N GLU A 25 -32.36 33.45 9.18
CA GLU A 25 -32.25 32.82 10.49
C GLU A 25 -33.13 31.56 10.49
N ASP A 26 -32.71 30.58 9.74
CA ASP A 26 -33.14 29.21 9.97
C ASP A 26 -32.11 28.54 10.87
N ASP A 27 -32.58 28.03 11.99
CA ASP A 27 -31.92 27.10 12.91
C ASP A 27 -31.51 25.82 12.12
N ALA A 28 -30.67 25.98 11.11
CA ALA A 28 -29.94 24.89 10.51
C ALA A 28 -28.87 24.46 11.51
N THR A 29 -29.22 23.51 12.36
CA THR A 29 -28.24 22.67 13.05
C THR A 29 -27.26 22.24 11.97
N LEU A 30 -26.03 22.77 12.05
CA LEU A 30 -24.94 22.29 11.23
C LEU A 30 -24.82 20.79 11.54
N GLU A 31 -25.36 19.94 10.66
CA GLU A 31 -25.03 18.54 10.64
C GLU A 31 -23.54 18.48 10.30
N TYR A 32 -22.73 18.44 11.33
CA TYR A 32 -21.33 18.03 11.18
C TYR A 32 -21.36 16.67 10.51
N ILE A 33 -20.81 16.60 9.29
CA ILE A 33 -20.49 15.35 8.65
C ILE A 33 -19.71 14.56 9.70
N SER A 34 -20.33 13.49 10.23
CA SER A 34 -19.68 12.61 11.19
C SER A 34 -18.38 12.16 10.53
N MET A 35 -17.24 12.54 11.13
CA MET A 35 -15.94 12.05 10.66
C MET A 35 -16.02 10.53 10.57
N PRO A 36 -15.58 9.93 9.45
CA PRO A 36 -15.54 8.47 9.32
C PRO A 36 -14.80 7.91 10.52
N GLN A 37 -15.45 7.08 11.33
CA GLN A 37 -14.84 6.38 12.48
C GLN A 37 -13.80 5.33 12.06
N GLY A 38 -13.35 5.35 10.81
CA GLY A 38 -12.38 4.46 10.20
C GLY A 38 -11.03 5.08 9.88
N MET A 39 -10.73 6.30 10.33
CA MET A 39 -9.34 6.73 10.39
C MET A 39 -8.69 5.94 11.52
N HIS A 40 -8.04 4.85 11.17
CA HIS A 40 -7.02 4.28 12.05
C HIS A 40 -5.92 5.33 12.17
N THR A 41 -6.04 6.20 13.19
CA THR A 41 -4.90 6.98 13.65
C THR A 41 -3.80 5.98 13.98
N HIS A 42 -2.60 6.19 13.40
CA HIS A 42 -1.41 5.51 13.86
C HIS A 42 -1.38 5.59 15.39
N SER A 43 -1.70 4.49 16.06
CA SER A 43 -1.43 4.39 17.48
C SER A 43 0.07 4.21 17.58
N LEU A 44 0.76 5.19 18.16
CA LEU A 44 2.14 5.00 18.58
C LEU A 44 2.21 3.67 19.34
N PRO A 45 3.12 2.76 19.00
CA PRO A 45 3.28 1.53 19.74
C PRO A 45 3.51 1.91 21.19
N GLN A 46 2.79 1.22 22.10
CA GLN A 46 3.09 1.35 23.51
C GLN A 46 4.43 0.64 23.72
N LEU A 47 5.49 1.43 23.92
CA LEU A 47 6.79 0.88 24.26
C LEU A 47 6.62 -0.01 25.51
N PRO A 48 7.17 -1.19 25.55
CA PRO A 48 7.16 -2.03 26.73
C PRO A 48 7.94 -1.35 27.85
N GLU A 49 7.60 -1.66 29.09
CA GLU A 49 8.38 -1.22 30.24
C GLU A 49 9.81 -1.78 30.13
N PRO A 50 10.84 -1.00 30.53
CA PRO A 50 12.25 -1.42 30.45
C PRO A 50 12.53 -2.78 31.10
N GLU A 51 11.87 -3.08 32.23
CA GLU A 51 11.98 -4.33 32.96
C GLU A 51 11.50 -5.55 32.12
N ALA A 52 10.53 -5.34 31.24
CA ALA A 52 10.05 -6.40 30.34
C ALA A 52 11.13 -6.79 29.32
N LEU A 53 11.93 -5.82 28.87
CA LEU A 53 13.05 -6.07 27.96
C LEU A 53 14.22 -6.78 28.68
N ASP A 54 14.46 -6.48 29.94
CA ASP A 54 15.44 -7.18 30.77
C ASP A 54 15.07 -8.66 30.99
N ALA A 55 13.77 -8.91 31.09
CA ALA A 55 13.24 -10.28 31.22
C ALA A 55 13.23 -11.03 29.87
N ALA A 56 13.58 -10.41 28.76
CA ALA A 56 13.58 -10.96 27.40
C ALA A 56 14.91 -10.69 26.68
N PRO A 57 15.99 -11.35 27.09
CA PRO A 57 17.34 -11.09 26.53
C PRO A 57 17.43 -11.39 25.03
N GLY A 58 16.62 -12.33 24.52
CA GLY A 58 16.52 -12.59 23.09
C GLY A 58 15.93 -11.41 22.32
N ALA A 59 14.88 -10.76 22.85
CA ALA A 59 14.31 -9.56 22.23
C ALA A 59 15.34 -8.43 22.17
N ARG A 60 16.08 -8.19 23.26
CA ARG A 60 17.16 -7.18 23.30
C ARG A 60 18.24 -7.48 22.25
N GLN A 61 18.67 -8.74 22.14
CA GLN A 61 19.62 -9.15 21.10
C GLN A 61 19.07 -8.87 19.70
N ALA A 62 17.82 -9.27 19.44
CA ALA A 62 17.17 -9.07 18.14
C ALA A 62 17.06 -7.58 17.75
N LEU A 63 16.78 -6.68 18.71
CA LEU A 63 16.75 -5.23 18.46
C LEU A 63 18.13 -4.73 17.99
N GLY A 64 19.21 -5.13 18.67
CA GLY A 64 20.57 -4.79 18.21
C GLY A 64 20.89 -5.34 16.82
N GLU A 65 20.40 -6.54 16.51
CA GLU A 65 20.56 -7.14 15.20
C GLU A 65 19.72 -6.44 14.10
N ILE A 66 18.52 -5.93 14.43
CA ILE A 66 17.69 -5.12 13.51
C ILE A 66 18.38 -3.79 13.23
N LEU A 67 18.88 -3.09 14.27
CA LEU A 67 19.64 -1.84 14.11
C LEU A 67 20.84 -2.00 13.18
N ALA A 68 21.62 -3.08 13.38
CA ALA A 68 22.77 -3.37 12.52
C ALA A 68 22.36 -3.61 11.05
N ARG A 69 21.21 -4.25 10.84
CA ARG A 69 20.66 -4.48 9.48
C ARG A 69 20.14 -3.21 8.84
N LEU A 70 19.48 -2.34 9.60
CA LEU A 70 19.04 -1.01 9.12
C LEU A 70 20.27 -0.19 8.68
N HIS A 71 21.30 -0.16 9.51
CA HIS A 71 22.56 0.54 9.17
C HIS A 71 23.20 -0.04 7.90
N ALA A 72 23.35 -1.37 7.82
CA ALA A 72 23.87 -2.02 6.63
C ALA A 72 23.02 -1.69 5.38
N ARG A 73 21.69 -1.67 5.51
CA ARG A 73 20.80 -1.34 4.40
C ARG A 73 20.97 0.10 3.92
N CYS A 74 21.05 1.05 4.84
CA CYS A 74 21.28 2.47 4.51
C CYS A 74 22.66 2.73 3.88
N THR A 75 23.66 1.86 4.13
CA THR A 75 24.99 1.92 3.50
C THR A 75 25.06 1.17 2.15
N GLY A 76 23.96 0.59 1.69
CA GLY A 76 23.83 -0.06 0.38
C GLY A 76 24.01 -1.57 0.39
N ASP A 77 24.19 -2.19 1.55
CA ASP A 77 24.30 -3.63 1.69
C ASP A 77 22.93 -4.33 1.67
N THR A 78 22.94 -5.62 1.43
CA THR A 78 21.74 -6.48 1.55
C THR A 78 21.93 -7.39 2.77
N PRO A 79 21.39 -7.00 3.95
CA PRO A 79 21.59 -7.78 5.17
C PRO A 79 20.83 -9.11 5.10
N PRO A 80 21.33 -10.16 5.79
CA PRO A 80 20.64 -11.44 5.86
C PRO A 80 19.35 -11.32 6.69
N LEU A 81 18.42 -12.27 6.48
CA LEU A 81 17.21 -12.40 7.28
C LEU A 81 17.55 -12.67 8.76
N LEU A 82 16.75 -12.10 9.66
CA LEU A 82 16.81 -12.43 11.09
C LEU A 82 15.78 -13.52 11.40
N ASP A 83 16.23 -14.74 11.58
CA ASP A 83 15.37 -15.90 11.88
C ASP A 83 14.92 -15.87 13.34
N LEU A 84 13.61 -15.78 13.58
CA LEU A 84 13.03 -15.71 14.92
C LEU A 84 12.55 -17.07 15.45
N ARG A 85 12.67 -18.15 14.71
CA ARG A 85 12.20 -19.48 15.16
C ARG A 85 12.92 -20.02 16.39
N ALA A 86 14.16 -19.57 16.60
CA ALA A 86 14.96 -19.93 17.78
C ALA A 86 14.66 -19.06 19.02
N TYR A 87 13.95 -17.96 18.86
CA TYR A 87 13.60 -17.04 19.94
C TYR A 87 12.39 -17.55 20.73
N SER A 88 12.34 -17.23 22.02
CA SER A 88 11.20 -17.61 22.86
C SER A 88 9.91 -16.92 22.41
N GLU A 89 8.77 -17.41 22.82
CA GLU A 89 7.47 -16.77 22.55
C GLU A 89 7.40 -15.38 23.20
N ASN A 90 8.00 -15.23 24.39
CA ASN A 90 8.06 -13.92 25.05
C ASN A 90 8.91 -12.92 24.28
N ASP A 91 10.07 -13.33 23.77
CA ASP A 91 10.92 -12.45 22.94
C ASP A 91 10.17 -12.00 21.69
N ARG A 92 9.53 -12.93 20.97
CA ARG A 92 8.76 -12.63 19.76
C ARG A 92 7.59 -11.70 20.02
N ARG A 93 6.83 -11.93 21.10
CA ARG A 93 5.71 -11.05 21.48
C ARG A 93 6.18 -9.64 21.79
N LEU A 94 7.31 -9.50 22.48
CA LEU A 94 7.88 -8.20 22.81
C LEU A 94 8.40 -7.47 21.56
N LEU A 95 9.03 -8.21 20.64
CA LEU A 95 9.44 -7.67 19.34
C LEU A 95 8.22 -7.22 18.52
N ASP A 96 7.16 -8.01 18.45
CA ASP A 96 5.94 -7.65 17.73
C ASP A 96 5.28 -6.39 18.34
N GLN A 97 5.33 -6.22 19.67
CA GLN A 97 4.86 -5.03 20.35
C GLN A 97 5.69 -3.78 20.00
N LEU A 98 7.03 -3.91 20.01
CA LEU A 98 7.96 -2.81 19.70
C LEU A 98 7.91 -2.40 18.22
N LEU A 99 7.84 -3.39 17.34
CA LEU A 99 7.79 -3.15 15.90
C LEU A 99 6.44 -2.59 15.45
N GLY A 100 5.36 -2.92 16.14
CA GLY A 100 4.02 -2.48 15.80
C GLY A 100 3.58 -2.88 14.39
N GLU A 101 2.50 -2.26 13.91
CA GLU A 101 1.98 -2.47 12.57
C GLU A 101 2.08 -1.17 11.76
N GLY A 102 2.85 -1.18 10.69
CA GLY A 102 2.97 -0.11 9.71
C GLY A 102 1.84 -0.12 8.68
N GLU A 103 2.04 0.63 7.62
CA GLU A 103 1.00 0.91 6.63
C GLU A 103 0.80 -0.21 5.63
N VAL A 104 1.85 -1.01 5.35
CA VAL A 104 1.82 -2.04 4.32
C VAL A 104 1.74 -3.42 4.93
N SER A 105 0.77 -4.20 4.46
CA SER A 105 0.63 -5.61 4.82
C SER A 105 0.41 -6.46 3.58
N ALA A 106 0.84 -7.73 3.61
CA ALA A 106 0.65 -8.62 2.48
C ALA A 106 0.32 -10.06 2.92
N ARG A 107 -0.30 -10.79 1.99
CA ARG A 107 -0.58 -12.22 2.11
C ARG A 107 -0.18 -12.91 0.83
N ILE A 108 0.38 -14.13 0.99
CA ILE A 108 0.77 -14.99 -0.13
C ILE A 108 0.13 -16.36 0.09
N GLY A 109 -0.61 -16.86 -0.90
CA GLY A 109 -1.23 -18.19 -0.83
C GLY A 109 -2.50 -18.26 0.02
N GLY A 110 -3.25 -17.17 0.13
CA GLY A 110 -4.54 -17.13 0.83
C GLY A 110 -4.42 -17.17 2.37
N ALA A 111 -5.48 -17.60 3.05
CA ALA A 111 -5.60 -17.49 4.52
C ALA A 111 -4.61 -18.36 5.31
N ALA A 112 -4.21 -19.51 4.77
CA ALA A 112 -3.25 -20.44 5.39
C ALA A 112 -1.79 -20.18 4.95
N GLY A 113 -1.57 -19.17 4.11
CA GLY A 113 -0.28 -18.84 3.54
C GLY A 113 0.62 -18.01 4.44
N VAL A 114 1.57 -17.35 3.81
CA VAL A 114 2.50 -16.43 4.49
C VAL A 114 1.81 -15.08 4.68
N ARG A 115 2.00 -14.49 5.85
CA ARG A 115 1.62 -13.12 6.19
C ARG A 115 2.88 -12.28 6.31
N ILE A 116 2.78 -11.06 5.84
CA ILE A 116 3.85 -10.08 5.86
C ILE A 116 3.24 -8.79 6.43
N GLN A 117 3.92 -8.19 7.38
CA GLN A 117 3.52 -6.93 7.98
C GLN A 117 4.74 -6.01 8.05
N GLU A 118 4.63 -4.83 7.50
CA GLU A 118 5.58 -3.77 7.75
C GLU A 118 5.45 -3.29 9.18
N SER A 119 6.56 -3.00 9.82
CA SER A 119 6.55 -2.37 11.15
C SER A 119 6.29 -0.86 11.02
N ILE A 120 6.19 -0.16 12.15
CA ILE A 120 6.16 1.32 12.18
C ILE A 120 7.49 1.94 11.71
N PHE A 121 8.54 1.13 11.57
CA PHE A 121 9.82 1.49 10.97
C PHE A 121 9.78 1.00 9.52
N ALA A 122 9.60 1.91 8.58
CA ALA A 122 9.54 1.59 7.17
C ALA A 122 10.74 0.75 6.73
N GLY A 123 10.48 -0.28 5.95
CA GLY A 123 11.51 -1.22 5.47
C GLY A 123 11.92 -2.30 6.48
N VAL A 124 11.35 -2.35 7.69
CA VAL A 124 11.48 -3.45 8.63
C VAL A 124 10.23 -4.32 8.57
N TRP A 125 10.38 -5.51 8.01
CA TRP A 125 9.28 -6.40 7.67
C TRP A 125 9.23 -7.64 8.54
N ARG A 126 8.08 -7.92 9.11
CA ARG A 126 7.77 -9.14 9.82
C ARG A 126 7.14 -10.15 8.86
N VAL A 127 7.79 -11.30 8.66
CA VAL A 127 7.34 -12.36 7.74
C VAL A 127 7.08 -13.62 8.53
N PHE A 128 5.85 -14.12 8.51
CA PHE A 128 5.44 -15.27 9.32
C PHE A 128 4.38 -16.12 8.63
N GLY A 129 4.41 -17.42 8.93
CA GLY A 129 3.52 -18.42 8.33
C GLY A 129 4.05 -19.82 8.55
N VAL A 130 3.53 -20.78 7.83
CA VAL A 130 3.96 -22.19 7.99
C VAL A 130 5.45 -22.33 7.69
N GLY A 131 6.24 -22.69 8.72
CA GLY A 131 7.68 -22.91 8.63
C GLY A 131 8.52 -21.63 8.46
N ARG A 132 7.92 -20.45 8.60
CA ARG A 132 8.59 -19.15 8.47
C ARG A 132 8.26 -18.26 9.66
N ASP A 133 9.31 -17.64 10.19
CA ASP A 133 9.21 -16.64 11.24
C ASP A 133 10.51 -15.84 11.27
N HIS A 134 10.54 -14.68 10.58
CA HIS A 134 11.74 -13.88 10.46
C HIS A 134 11.43 -12.39 10.27
N ILE A 135 12.47 -11.58 10.45
CA ILE A 135 12.48 -10.18 10.08
C ILE A 135 13.37 -9.99 8.87
N GLU A 136 12.91 -9.22 7.89
CA GLU A 136 13.65 -8.78 6.72
C GLU A 136 13.78 -7.25 6.74
N VAL A 137 14.98 -6.72 6.53
CA VAL A 137 15.23 -5.28 6.41
C VAL A 137 15.57 -4.98 4.95
N ALA A 138 14.59 -4.42 4.23
CA ALA A 138 14.67 -4.18 2.80
C ALA A 138 13.60 -3.15 2.39
N PRO A 139 13.70 -2.52 1.20
CA PRO A 139 12.61 -1.69 0.68
C PRO A 139 11.28 -2.43 0.59
N ALA A 140 11.32 -3.72 0.24
CA ALA A 140 10.18 -4.63 0.32
C ALA A 140 10.67 -6.06 0.54
N PRO A 141 9.84 -6.95 1.10
CA PRO A 141 10.20 -8.35 1.28
C PRO A 141 10.46 -9.06 -0.05
N SER A 142 11.61 -9.70 -0.15
CA SER A 142 12.04 -10.45 -1.35
C SER A 142 11.04 -11.55 -1.76
N LEU A 143 10.28 -12.05 -0.79
CA LEU A 143 9.28 -13.07 -1.00
C LEU A 143 8.11 -12.61 -1.88
N LEU A 144 7.77 -11.31 -1.93
CA LEU A 144 6.68 -10.77 -2.75
C LEU A 144 6.97 -10.97 -4.25
N SER A 145 8.11 -10.44 -4.73
CA SER A 145 8.50 -10.59 -6.13
C SER A 145 8.76 -12.06 -6.48
N HIS A 146 9.31 -12.85 -5.54
CA HIS A 146 9.56 -14.27 -5.77
C HIS A 146 8.25 -15.05 -5.96
N ALA A 147 7.25 -14.83 -5.10
CA ALA A 147 5.96 -15.50 -5.20
C ALA A 147 5.21 -15.09 -6.48
N ALA A 148 5.22 -13.81 -6.83
CA ALA A 148 4.62 -13.33 -8.07
C ALA A 148 5.22 -13.98 -9.32
N ARG A 149 6.54 -14.20 -9.33
CA ARG A 149 7.21 -14.91 -10.44
C ARG A 149 6.85 -16.39 -10.53
N ILE A 150 6.65 -17.07 -9.41
CA ILE A 150 6.22 -18.49 -9.39
C ILE A 150 4.81 -18.65 -9.93
N ASP A 151 3.92 -17.70 -9.66
CA ASP A 151 2.54 -17.73 -10.12
C ASP A 151 2.39 -17.44 -11.62
N ALA A 152 3.44 -16.92 -12.26
CA ALA A 152 3.38 -16.51 -13.65
C ALA A 152 3.17 -17.71 -14.58
N ALA A 153 2.24 -17.56 -15.54
CA ALA A 153 1.93 -18.52 -16.58
C ALA A 153 2.37 -17.97 -17.95
N ALA A 154 3.06 -18.77 -18.73
CA ALA A 154 3.62 -18.34 -20.01
C ALA A 154 2.55 -17.97 -21.08
N ASP A 155 1.32 -18.46 -20.92
CA ASP A 155 0.20 -18.28 -21.85
C ASP A 155 -0.90 -17.34 -21.33
N ALA A 156 -0.65 -16.65 -20.21
CA ALA A 156 -1.66 -15.84 -19.53
C ALA A 156 -2.30 -14.75 -20.40
N LEU A 157 -1.55 -14.17 -21.35
CA LEU A 157 -2.06 -13.08 -22.21
C LEU A 157 -2.71 -13.56 -23.52
N THR A 158 -2.91 -14.86 -23.71
CA THR A 158 -3.49 -15.37 -24.95
C THR A 158 -5.03 -15.29 -24.90
N PRO A 159 -5.67 -14.36 -25.64
CA PRO A 159 -7.13 -14.27 -25.61
C PRO A 159 -7.78 -15.47 -26.27
N THR A 160 -8.84 -15.95 -25.63
CA THR A 160 -9.68 -17.00 -26.26
C THR A 160 -10.47 -16.42 -27.43
N LEU A 161 -10.37 -17.00 -28.59
CA LEU A 161 -11.12 -16.62 -29.79
C LEU A 161 -12.30 -17.58 -30.02
N PRO A 162 -13.47 -17.10 -30.50
CA PRO A 162 -13.80 -15.70 -30.83
C PRO A 162 -13.97 -14.83 -29.58
N LEU A 163 -13.72 -13.52 -29.73
CA LEU A 163 -13.93 -12.55 -28.63
C LEU A 163 -15.40 -12.52 -28.21
N PRO A 164 -15.69 -12.41 -26.91
CA PRO A 164 -17.04 -12.22 -26.41
C PRO A 164 -17.72 -10.99 -27.02
N ALA A 165 -19.03 -11.03 -27.20
CA ALA A 165 -19.78 -9.89 -27.68
C ALA A 165 -19.67 -8.72 -26.71
N GLY A 166 -19.41 -7.53 -27.23
CA GLY A 166 -19.27 -6.31 -26.43
C GLY A 166 -17.86 -6.00 -25.95
N VAL A 167 -16.90 -6.92 -26.08
CA VAL A 167 -15.46 -6.63 -25.84
C VAL A 167 -14.96 -5.72 -26.96
N MET A 168 -14.40 -4.56 -26.62
CA MET A 168 -13.99 -3.53 -27.58
C MET A 168 -12.50 -3.15 -27.45
N ASN A 169 -12.08 -2.65 -26.30
CA ASN A 169 -10.75 -2.06 -26.08
C ASN A 169 -9.77 -2.98 -25.34
N ALA A 170 -10.26 -4.00 -24.64
CA ALA A 170 -9.43 -4.96 -23.93
C ALA A 170 -8.35 -5.64 -24.82
N PRO A 171 -8.62 -6.02 -26.08
CA PRO A 171 -7.59 -6.64 -26.93
C PRO A 171 -6.39 -5.72 -27.21
N ALA A 172 -6.61 -4.40 -27.33
CA ALA A 172 -5.52 -3.44 -27.54
C ALA A 172 -4.65 -3.35 -26.28
N ILE A 173 -5.26 -3.35 -25.08
CA ILE A 173 -4.55 -3.36 -23.79
C ILE A 173 -3.74 -4.64 -23.64
N LEU A 174 -4.31 -5.80 -23.96
CA LEU A 174 -3.59 -7.07 -23.90
C LEU A 174 -2.39 -7.11 -24.85
N THR A 175 -2.52 -6.51 -26.05
CA THR A 175 -1.40 -6.39 -26.99
C THR A 175 -0.29 -5.51 -26.44
N GLU A 176 -0.65 -4.37 -25.81
CA GLU A 176 0.31 -3.50 -25.17
C GLU A 176 1.01 -4.19 -24.00
N LEU A 177 0.27 -4.90 -23.15
CA LEU A 177 0.83 -5.68 -22.05
C LEU A 177 1.77 -6.78 -22.54
N GLN A 178 1.41 -7.48 -23.63
CA GLN A 178 2.27 -8.50 -24.22
C GLN A 178 3.61 -7.92 -24.68
N ASP A 179 3.61 -6.75 -25.32
CA ASP A 179 4.83 -6.06 -25.72
C ASP A 179 5.66 -5.64 -24.51
N ARG A 180 5.02 -5.00 -23.51
CA ARG A 180 5.70 -4.46 -22.34
C ARG A 180 6.28 -5.53 -21.42
N THR A 181 5.54 -6.59 -21.18
CA THR A 181 6.03 -7.73 -20.37
C THR A 181 7.11 -8.53 -21.08
N GLY A 182 6.98 -8.69 -22.42
CA GLY A 182 8.00 -9.36 -23.24
C GLY A 182 9.33 -8.62 -23.32
N ASN A 183 9.31 -7.29 -23.24
CA ASN A 183 10.50 -6.43 -23.28
C ASN A 183 10.97 -5.99 -21.89
N TRP A 184 10.31 -6.40 -20.82
CA TRP A 184 10.66 -6.01 -19.47
C TRP A 184 12.02 -6.55 -19.04
N GLN A 185 12.79 -5.72 -18.34
CA GLN A 185 14.08 -6.08 -17.75
C GLN A 185 14.18 -5.57 -16.31
N PRO A 186 14.90 -6.26 -15.42
CA PRO A 186 15.15 -5.78 -14.06
C PRO A 186 15.75 -4.36 -14.07
N GLY A 187 15.16 -3.46 -13.27
CA GLY A 187 15.56 -2.05 -13.21
C GLY A 187 14.92 -1.15 -14.27
N SER A 188 14.05 -1.69 -15.15
CA SER A 188 13.22 -0.87 -16.01
C SER A 188 12.24 -0.03 -15.19
N SER A 189 11.95 1.19 -15.66
CA SER A 189 10.87 1.99 -15.11
C SER A 189 9.53 1.27 -15.26
N ALA A 190 8.65 1.43 -14.29
CA ALA A 190 7.30 0.88 -14.35
C ALA A 190 6.55 1.41 -15.58
N HIS A 191 5.88 0.51 -16.33
CA HIS A 191 4.93 0.90 -17.35
C HIS A 191 3.52 0.81 -16.78
N VAL A 192 2.78 1.93 -16.77
CA VAL A 192 1.48 2.06 -16.12
C VAL A 192 0.38 2.26 -17.16
N ILE A 193 -0.61 1.39 -17.18
CA ILE A 193 -1.84 1.53 -17.95
C ILE A 193 -2.96 1.93 -17.00
N ASN A 194 -3.48 3.15 -17.15
CA ASN A 194 -4.56 3.64 -16.31
C ASN A 194 -5.93 3.28 -16.92
N LEU A 195 -6.56 2.25 -16.40
CA LEU A 195 -7.85 1.76 -16.88
C LEU A 195 -9.01 2.73 -16.57
N SER A 196 -8.89 3.52 -15.50
CA SER A 196 -9.92 4.50 -15.13
C SER A 196 -10.06 5.63 -16.15
N LEU A 197 -9.05 5.85 -17.01
CA LEU A 197 -9.04 6.89 -18.04
C LEU A 197 -9.38 6.34 -19.43
N LEU A 198 -9.48 5.04 -19.59
CA LEU A 198 -9.75 4.41 -20.88
C LEU A 198 -11.27 4.20 -21.09
N PRO A 199 -11.77 4.36 -22.33
CA PRO A 199 -13.17 4.14 -22.65
C PRO A 199 -13.47 2.64 -22.73
N LEU A 200 -13.53 1.97 -21.58
CA LEU A 200 -13.79 0.54 -21.48
C LEU A 200 -15.30 0.25 -21.49
N SER A 201 -15.70 -0.79 -22.20
CA SER A 201 -17.06 -1.32 -22.15
C SER A 201 -17.26 -2.13 -20.85
N GLU A 202 -18.53 -2.43 -20.51
CA GLU A 202 -18.86 -3.31 -19.38
C GLU A 202 -18.28 -4.71 -19.51
N GLN A 203 -18.00 -5.17 -20.74
CA GLN A 203 -17.43 -6.48 -21.05
C GLN A 203 -15.90 -6.47 -21.08
N ASP A 204 -15.26 -5.33 -21.31
CA ASP A 204 -13.79 -5.24 -21.35
C ASP A 204 -13.15 -5.61 -20.02
N MET A 205 -13.70 -5.12 -18.88
CA MET A 205 -13.11 -5.36 -17.57
C MET A 205 -13.11 -6.85 -17.17
N PRO A 206 -14.27 -7.57 -17.21
CA PRO A 206 -14.27 -9.01 -16.92
C PRO A 206 -13.39 -9.81 -17.87
N PHE A 207 -13.29 -9.39 -19.12
CA PHE A 207 -12.45 -10.05 -20.13
C PHE A 207 -10.96 -9.85 -19.81
N LEU A 208 -10.53 -8.64 -19.44
CA LEU A 208 -9.17 -8.35 -18.99
C LEU A 208 -8.82 -9.17 -17.74
N ASP A 209 -9.70 -9.15 -16.73
CA ASP A 209 -9.50 -9.91 -15.49
C ASP A 209 -9.36 -11.41 -15.76
N ALA A 210 -10.15 -11.96 -16.68
CA ALA A 210 -10.03 -13.36 -17.09
C ALA A 210 -8.71 -13.68 -17.80
N CYS A 211 -8.23 -12.78 -18.67
CA CYS A 211 -6.97 -12.95 -19.39
C CYS A 211 -5.74 -12.77 -18.49
N LEU A 212 -5.79 -11.82 -17.58
CA LEU A 212 -4.69 -11.55 -16.65
C LEU A 212 -4.58 -12.63 -15.57
N GLY A 213 -5.72 -13.16 -15.14
CA GLY A 213 -5.81 -14.08 -14.02
C GLY A 213 -5.41 -13.41 -12.69
N GLU A 214 -5.65 -14.09 -11.59
CA GLU A 214 -5.29 -13.64 -10.26
C GLU A 214 -4.18 -14.54 -9.69
N GLY A 215 -3.12 -13.92 -9.18
CA GLY A 215 -2.03 -14.62 -8.53
C GLY A 215 -2.23 -14.76 -7.02
N ALA A 216 -1.26 -15.32 -6.33
CA ALA A 216 -1.34 -15.63 -4.90
C ALA A 216 -0.96 -14.46 -3.98
N VAL A 217 -0.41 -13.37 -4.52
CA VAL A 217 0.07 -12.21 -3.73
C VAL A 217 -0.99 -11.13 -3.67
N LEU A 218 -1.37 -10.75 -2.47
CA LEU A 218 -2.23 -9.60 -2.19
C LEU A 218 -1.52 -8.68 -1.21
N VAL A 219 -1.33 -7.42 -1.58
CA VAL A 219 -0.76 -6.37 -0.72
C VAL A 219 -1.82 -5.31 -0.47
N LEU A 220 -1.88 -4.82 0.76
CA LEU A 220 -2.71 -3.70 1.19
C LEU A 220 -1.77 -2.60 1.70
N ALA A 221 -1.84 -1.41 1.10
CA ALA A 221 -1.14 -0.21 1.55
C ALA A 221 -2.16 0.85 1.96
N ARG A 222 -1.96 1.47 3.14
CA ARG A 222 -2.92 2.38 3.78
C ARG A 222 -2.44 3.83 3.89
N GLY A 223 -1.17 4.12 3.59
CA GLY A 223 -0.56 5.44 3.83
C GLY A 223 -1.23 6.58 3.06
N TYR A 224 -1.46 6.42 1.77
CA TYR A 224 -2.09 7.44 0.92
C TYR A 224 -3.51 7.06 0.49
N GLY A 225 -4.30 6.46 1.38
CA GLY A 225 -5.61 5.89 1.10
C GLY A 225 -5.54 4.36 1.08
N ASN A 226 -6.68 3.71 0.85
CA ASN A 226 -6.72 2.25 0.77
C ASN A 226 -6.27 1.82 -0.64
N CYS A 227 -5.08 1.24 -0.75
CA CYS A 227 -4.57 0.68 -1.99
C CYS A 227 -4.52 -0.85 -1.88
N ARG A 228 -5.08 -1.53 -2.88
CA ARG A 228 -5.02 -2.99 -3.03
C ARG A 228 -4.18 -3.33 -4.25
N ILE A 229 -3.12 -4.08 -4.02
CA ILE A 229 -2.18 -4.50 -5.06
C ILE A 229 -2.21 -6.03 -5.12
N SER A 230 -2.45 -6.58 -6.29
CA SER A 230 -2.41 -8.02 -6.54
C SER A 230 -1.52 -8.33 -7.73
N ASN A 231 -0.75 -9.43 -7.66
CA ASN A 231 -0.09 -9.90 -8.84
C ASN A 231 -1.11 -10.58 -9.75
N THR A 232 -0.86 -10.51 -11.05
CA THR A 232 -1.58 -11.30 -12.05
C THR A 232 -0.82 -12.59 -12.36
N ARG A 233 -1.38 -13.43 -13.19
CA ARG A 233 -0.64 -14.59 -13.72
C ARG A 233 0.31 -14.24 -14.87
N VAL A 234 0.34 -12.98 -15.28
CA VAL A 234 1.28 -12.45 -16.27
C VAL A 234 2.57 -12.05 -15.55
N PRO A 235 3.75 -12.44 -16.03
CA PRO A 235 5.02 -12.08 -15.39
C PRO A 235 5.17 -10.55 -15.23
N ASN A 236 5.64 -10.11 -14.06
CA ASN A 236 5.91 -8.71 -13.74
C ASN A 236 4.70 -7.77 -13.98
N CYS A 237 3.49 -8.29 -13.94
CA CYS A 237 2.27 -7.54 -14.17
C CYS A 237 1.42 -7.53 -12.91
N TRP A 238 1.09 -6.34 -12.44
CA TRP A 238 0.37 -6.09 -11.20
C TRP A 238 -0.91 -5.31 -11.47
N ARG A 239 -1.96 -5.60 -10.71
CA ARG A 239 -3.16 -4.77 -10.63
C ARG A 239 -3.07 -3.90 -9.39
N VAL A 240 -3.18 -2.59 -9.55
CA VAL A 240 -3.13 -1.60 -8.46
C VAL A 240 -4.43 -0.82 -8.46
N ARG A 241 -5.16 -0.89 -7.34
CA ARG A 241 -6.49 -0.27 -7.17
C ARG A 241 -6.48 0.62 -5.94
N TYR A 242 -6.83 1.88 -6.13
CA TYR A 242 -6.96 2.86 -5.05
C TYR A 242 -8.43 3.11 -4.74
N PHE A 243 -8.73 3.15 -3.47
CA PHE A 243 -10.08 3.36 -2.95
C PHE A 243 -10.09 4.59 -2.06
N ASN A 244 -11.20 5.33 -2.05
CA ASN A 244 -11.40 6.41 -1.10
C ASN A 244 -11.84 5.88 0.28
N SER A 245 -12.08 6.80 1.24
CA SER A 245 -12.53 6.47 2.59
C SER A 245 -13.92 5.79 2.66
N GLN A 246 -14.66 5.78 1.56
CA GLN A 246 -15.97 5.12 1.42
C GLN A 246 -15.86 3.79 0.66
N ASP A 247 -14.65 3.24 0.49
CA ASP A 247 -14.36 2.05 -0.31
C ASP A 247 -14.81 2.15 -1.79
N ALA A 248 -15.01 3.36 -2.31
CA ALA A 248 -15.24 3.55 -3.74
C ALA A 248 -13.91 3.55 -4.50
N LEU A 249 -13.85 2.80 -5.61
CA LEU A 249 -12.70 2.73 -6.50
C LEU A 249 -12.50 4.10 -7.19
N ILE A 250 -11.32 4.71 -7.00
CA ILE A 250 -10.97 6.02 -7.58
C ILE A 250 -9.92 5.91 -8.69
N LEU A 251 -9.05 4.89 -8.63
CA LEU A 251 -8.03 4.65 -9.63
C LEU A 251 -7.80 3.15 -9.77
N ASP A 252 -7.73 2.69 -11.01
CA ASP A 252 -7.47 1.29 -11.37
C ASP A 252 -6.41 1.25 -12.46
N THR A 253 -5.26 0.65 -12.13
CA THR A 253 -4.11 0.57 -13.05
C THR A 253 -3.62 -0.87 -13.21
N ILE A 254 -2.99 -1.11 -14.34
CA ILE A 254 -2.13 -2.27 -14.55
C ILE A 254 -0.70 -1.75 -14.66
N GLU A 255 0.21 -2.32 -13.89
CA GLU A 255 1.61 -1.91 -13.86
C GLU A 255 2.53 -3.07 -14.24
N VAL A 256 3.41 -2.83 -15.20
CA VAL A 256 4.47 -3.78 -15.59
C VAL A 256 5.75 -3.35 -14.90
N THR A 257 6.10 -4.04 -13.83
CA THR A 257 7.25 -3.77 -12.96
C THR A 257 7.60 -5.00 -12.14
N ASP A 258 8.78 -5.03 -11.49
CA ASP A 258 9.12 -6.09 -10.53
C ASP A 258 8.19 -6.04 -9.31
N LEU A 259 8.01 -4.84 -8.74
CA LEU A 259 7.07 -4.57 -7.65
C LEU A 259 6.57 -3.12 -7.77
N PRO A 260 5.26 -2.86 -7.61
CA PRO A 260 4.74 -1.49 -7.62
C PRO A 260 5.39 -0.59 -6.57
N GLU A 261 5.68 0.65 -6.93
CA GLU A 261 6.39 1.61 -6.08
C GLU A 261 5.68 1.85 -4.73
N VAL A 262 4.36 1.82 -4.73
CA VAL A 262 3.54 1.99 -3.51
C VAL A 262 3.78 0.91 -2.44
N VAL A 263 4.45 -0.18 -2.78
CA VAL A 263 4.84 -1.26 -1.84
C VAL A 263 6.23 -1.02 -1.26
N LEU A 264 7.03 -0.15 -1.87
CA LEU A 264 8.44 0.04 -1.53
C LEU A 264 8.59 1.11 -0.44
N ALA A 265 9.32 0.80 0.62
CA ALA A 265 9.83 1.83 1.52
C ALA A 265 10.84 2.71 0.77
N ALA A 266 10.65 4.03 0.81
CA ALA A 266 11.56 4.97 0.18
C ALA A 266 12.93 5.00 0.91
N PRO A 267 14.02 5.35 0.23
CA PRO A 267 15.35 5.46 0.88
C PRO A 267 15.36 6.44 2.05
N GLU A 268 14.60 7.52 1.95
CA GLU A 268 14.44 8.54 3.00
C GLU A 268 13.75 7.94 4.23
N ASP A 269 12.71 7.13 4.03
CA ASP A 269 11.97 6.48 5.11
C ASP A 269 12.82 5.42 5.82
N LEU A 270 13.70 4.73 5.09
CA LEU A 270 14.68 3.80 5.68
C LEU A 270 15.68 4.54 6.58
N THR A 271 16.10 5.75 6.18
CA THR A 271 17.03 6.57 6.97
C THR A 271 16.34 7.09 8.24
N ASP A 272 15.12 7.61 8.13
CA ASP A 272 14.29 8.00 9.29
C ASP A 272 14.05 6.82 10.24
N SER A 273 13.77 5.65 9.69
CA SER A 273 13.59 4.42 10.48
C SER A 273 14.86 4.04 11.24
N LEU A 274 16.03 4.19 10.64
CA LEU A 274 17.31 3.93 11.30
C LEU A 274 17.51 4.89 12.49
N GLU A 275 17.29 6.19 12.30
CA GLU A 275 17.45 7.21 13.35
C GLU A 275 16.47 6.94 14.52
N ARG A 276 15.17 6.80 14.21
CA ARG A 276 14.14 6.53 15.23
C ARG A 276 14.36 5.22 15.99
N PHE A 277 14.84 4.19 15.28
CA PHE A 277 15.12 2.90 15.90
C PHE A 277 16.33 2.98 16.84
N ALA A 278 17.37 3.72 16.44
CA ALA A 278 18.54 3.97 17.29
C ALA A 278 18.16 4.74 18.56
N ASP A 279 17.31 5.77 18.46
CA ASP A 279 16.83 6.57 19.60
C ASP A 279 16.07 5.69 20.60
N ILE A 280 15.24 4.77 20.14
CA ILE A 280 14.51 3.84 21.02
C ILE A 280 15.47 2.90 21.75
N ILE A 281 16.47 2.36 21.05
CA ILE A 281 17.46 1.49 21.72
C ILE A 281 18.24 2.27 22.77
N GLN A 282 18.69 3.49 22.44
CA GLN A 282 19.41 4.33 23.38
C GLN A 282 18.55 4.66 24.61
N TRP A 283 17.27 4.96 24.43
CA TRP A 283 16.36 5.18 25.54
C TRP A 283 16.26 3.97 26.48
N PHE A 284 16.16 2.76 25.94
CA PHE A 284 16.16 1.53 26.76
C PHE A 284 17.47 1.33 27.52
N GLU A 285 18.62 1.67 26.92
CA GLU A 285 19.94 1.53 27.56
C GLU A 285 20.08 2.53 28.73
N ASP A 286 19.63 3.77 28.55
CA ASP A 286 19.69 4.82 29.56
C ASP A 286 18.78 4.49 30.76
N GLU A 287 17.53 4.07 30.53
CA GLU A 287 16.59 3.68 31.59
C GLU A 287 17.08 2.47 32.40
N CYS A 288 17.65 1.46 31.72
CA CYS A 288 18.24 0.29 32.41
C CYS A 288 19.44 0.68 33.28
N ALA A 289 20.20 1.71 32.90
CA ALA A 289 21.35 2.20 33.69
C ALA A 289 20.89 2.95 34.97
N GLU A 290 19.75 3.64 34.92
CA GLU A 290 19.19 4.38 36.07
C GLU A 290 18.57 3.45 37.12
N VAL A 291 17.91 2.37 36.71
CA VAL A 291 17.29 1.38 37.60
C VAL A 291 18.32 0.50 38.34
N GLY A 292 19.55 0.37 37.78
CA GLY A 292 20.65 -0.43 38.34
C GLY A 292 21.51 0.29 39.36
N THR A 293 21.23 1.57 39.69
CA THR A 293 21.93 2.39 40.71
C THR A 293 21.06 2.64 41.92
#